data_9d7a9f5173d1161bb1420c8ae0bd56f4
#
_entry.id   9d7a9f5173d1161bb1420c8ae0bd56f4
#
_cell.length_a   1.000
_cell.length_b   1.000
_cell.length_c   1.000
_cell.angle_alpha   90.00
_cell.angle_beta   90.00
_cell.angle_gamma   90.00
#
_symmetry.space_group_name_H-M   'P 1'
#
loop_
_entity.id
_entity.type
_entity.pdbx_description
1 polymer ?
#
loop_
_entity_poly.entity_id
_entity_poly.type
_entity_poly.pdbx_seq_one_letter_code
_entity_poly.pdbx_strand_id
1 'polypeptide(L)' 'MAINPAALLRLKERIRIFQTDHPKIGPFFHMLKDRALEEGTIYELKVTTPDGNDYTANIRLTANDIETIRMLSK' A
#
# COMPACT_ATOMS: atom_id res chain seq x y z
N MET A 1 8.02 17.81 9.24
CA MET A 1 7.42 18.48 8.07
C MET A 1 5.92 18.59 8.27
N ALA A 2 5.39 19.79 8.23
CA ALA A 2 3.96 20.00 8.44
C ALA A 2 3.22 19.84 7.12
N ILE A 3 2.12 19.07 7.13
CA ILE A 3 1.28 18.91 5.97
C ILE A 3 0.21 20.00 5.98
N ASN A 4 0.14 20.76 4.90
CA ASN A 4 -0.87 21.77 4.70
C ASN A 4 -2.25 21.12 4.66
N PRO A 5 -3.27 21.63 5.41
CA PRO A 5 -4.62 21.07 5.36
C PRO A 5 -5.21 20.97 3.95
N ALA A 6 -4.93 21.94 3.10
CA ALA A 6 -5.40 21.90 1.71
C ALA A 6 -4.75 20.76 0.94
N ALA A 7 -3.45 20.51 1.17
CA ALA A 7 -2.75 19.41 0.54
C ALA A 7 -3.29 18.06 1.02
N LEU A 8 -3.66 17.98 2.30
CA LEU A 8 -4.24 16.75 2.85
C LEU A 8 -5.60 16.45 2.21
N LEU A 9 -6.42 17.47 2.00
CA LEU A 9 -7.72 17.29 1.33
C LEU A 9 -7.53 16.83 -0.12
N ARG A 10 -6.53 17.38 -0.81
CA ARG A 10 -6.22 16.95 -2.17
C ARG A 10 -5.76 15.50 -2.19
N LEU A 11 -4.98 15.10 -1.21
CA LEU A 11 -4.51 13.72 -1.12
C LEU A 11 -5.67 12.75 -0.93
N LYS A 12 -6.62 13.10 -0.05
CA LYS A 12 -7.82 12.30 0.15
C LYS A 12 -8.61 12.13 -1.15
N GLU A 13 -8.75 13.21 -1.90
CA GLU A 13 -9.44 13.17 -3.19
C GLU A 13 -8.70 12.28 -4.19
N ARG A 14 -7.38 12.39 -4.22
CA ARG A 14 -6.57 11.56 -5.12
C ARG A 14 -6.65 10.08 -4.74
N ILE A 15 -6.67 9.78 -3.46
CA ILE A 15 -6.82 8.40 -2.99
C ILE A 15 -8.18 7.84 -3.39
N ARG A 16 -9.24 8.66 -3.29
CA ARG A 16 -10.57 8.25 -3.70
C ARG A 16 -10.61 7.92 -5.19
N ILE A 17 -9.99 8.78 -6.01
CA ILE A 17 -9.89 8.54 -7.45
C ILE A 17 -9.11 7.26 -7.73
N PHE A 18 -8.01 7.06 -7.02
CA PHE A 18 -7.19 5.85 -7.16
C PHE A 18 -8.00 4.59 -6.87
N GLN A 19 -8.81 4.62 -5.81
CA GLN A 19 -9.66 3.50 -5.45
C GLN A 19 -10.75 3.25 -6.48
N THR A 20 -11.26 4.32 -7.11
CA THR A 20 -12.24 4.21 -8.18
C THR A 20 -11.63 3.58 -9.43
N ASP A 21 -10.41 4.01 -9.78
CA ASP A 21 -9.70 3.47 -10.94
C ASP A 21 -9.25 2.02 -10.70
N HIS A 22 -9.02 1.65 -9.44
CA HIS A 22 -8.50 0.33 -9.07
C HIS A 22 -9.38 -0.29 -7.98
N PRO A 23 -10.59 -0.74 -8.34
CA PRO A 23 -11.58 -1.16 -7.33
C PRO A 23 -11.19 -2.39 -6.54
N LYS A 24 -10.20 -3.15 -7.01
CA LYS A 24 -9.76 -4.37 -6.30
C LYS A 24 -8.69 -4.10 -5.26
N ILE A 25 -8.08 -2.91 -5.29
CA ILE A 25 -6.92 -2.65 -4.42
C ILE A 25 -7.32 -2.47 -2.95
N GLY A 26 -8.44 -1.80 -2.68
CA GLY A 26 -8.93 -1.62 -1.32
C GLY A 26 -9.23 -2.93 -0.62
N PRO A 27 -10.10 -3.79 -1.20
CA PRO A 27 -10.37 -5.10 -0.64
C PRO A 27 -9.13 -5.97 -0.49
N PHE A 28 -8.18 -5.85 -1.43
CA PHE A 28 -6.93 -6.60 -1.36
C PHE A 28 -6.10 -6.19 -0.15
N PHE A 29 -5.94 -4.89 0.09
CA PHE A 29 -5.22 -4.41 1.26
C PHE A 29 -5.92 -4.78 2.55
N HIS A 30 -7.24 -4.76 2.56
CA HIS A 30 -8.01 -5.19 3.73
C HIS A 30 -7.75 -6.66 4.04
N MET A 31 -7.72 -7.49 3.03
CA MET A 31 -7.41 -8.92 3.17
C MET A 31 -5.99 -9.12 3.69
N LEU A 32 -5.03 -8.34 3.17
CA LEU A 32 -3.64 -8.43 3.64
C LEU A 32 -3.54 -8.11 5.12
N LYS A 33 -4.26 -7.09 5.57
CA LYS A 33 -4.27 -6.71 6.98
C LYS A 33 -4.81 -7.84 7.86
N ASP A 34 -5.84 -8.53 7.40
CA ASP A 34 -6.48 -9.59 8.19
C ASP A 34 -5.70 -10.91 8.15
N ARG A 35 -5.06 -11.23 7.03
CA ARG A 35 -4.54 -12.58 6.79
C ARG A 35 -3.05 -12.65 6.50
N ALA A 36 -2.44 -11.55 6.11
CA ALA A 36 -1.07 -11.56 5.64
C ALA A 36 -0.18 -10.56 6.38
N LEU A 37 -0.60 -10.11 7.55
CA LEU A 37 0.18 -9.22 8.39
C LEU A 37 0.83 -10.01 9.51
N GLU A 38 1.80 -10.83 9.12
CA GLU A 38 2.50 -11.73 10.02
C GLU A 38 3.99 -11.65 9.73
N GLU A 39 4.80 -11.73 10.79
CA GLU A 39 6.26 -11.71 10.62
C GLU A 39 6.70 -12.85 9.72
N GLY A 40 7.56 -12.53 8.76
CA GLY A 40 8.04 -13.52 7.81
C GLY A 40 7.22 -13.60 6.53
N THR A 41 6.06 -12.94 6.47
CA THR A 41 5.28 -12.87 5.23
C THR A 41 6.07 -12.13 4.16
N ILE A 42 6.04 -12.63 2.94
CA ILE A 42 6.75 -12.01 1.82
C ILE A 42 5.76 -11.32 0.91
N TYR A 43 5.97 -10.02 0.69
CA TYR A 43 5.25 -9.26 -0.31
C TYR A 43 6.14 -9.12 -1.53
N GLU A 44 5.65 -9.61 -2.65
CA GLU A 44 6.38 -9.51 -3.91
C GLU A 44 5.71 -8.45 -4.78
N LEU A 45 6.51 -7.51 -5.25
CA LEU A 45 6.05 -6.42 -6.09
C LEU A 45 6.64 -6.60 -7.48
N LYS A 46 5.79 -6.64 -8.48
CA LYS A 46 6.21 -6.68 -9.88
C LYS A 46 5.66 -5.46 -10.59
N VAL A 47 6.55 -4.73 -11.25
CA VAL A 47 6.18 -3.55 -12.02
C VAL A 47 6.54 -3.80 -13.47
N THR A 48 5.56 -3.65 -14.35
CA THR A 48 5.77 -3.77 -15.80
C THR A 48 5.46 -2.43 -16.43
N THR A 49 6.44 -1.86 -17.12
CA THR A 49 6.26 -0.59 -17.80
C THR A 49 5.66 -0.79 -19.20
N PRO A 50 5.07 0.26 -19.80
CA PRO A 50 4.45 0.11 -21.12
C PRO A 50 5.41 -0.34 -22.22
N ASP A 51 6.71 -0.07 -22.05
CA ASP A 51 7.74 -0.49 -23.01
C ASP A 51 8.21 -1.93 -22.79
N GLY A 52 7.61 -2.66 -21.86
CA GLY A 52 7.88 -4.08 -21.66
C GLY A 52 8.97 -4.39 -20.65
N ASN A 53 9.50 -3.41 -19.95
CA ASN A 53 10.49 -3.66 -18.89
C ASN A 53 9.83 -4.11 -17.61
N ASP A 54 10.41 -5.09 -16.95
CA ASP A 54 9.93 -5.61 -15.67
C ASP A 54 10.91 -5.30 -14.56
N TYR A 55 10.34 -4.91 -13.41
CA TYR A 55 11.10 -4.66 -12.18
C TYR A 55 10.44 -5.43 -11.06
N THR A 56 11.24 -6.11 -10.24
CA THR A 56 10.72 -6.94 -9.15
C THR A 56 11.43 -6.59 -7.85
N ALA A 57 10.66 -6.50 -6.77
CA ALA A 57 11.20 -6.31 -5.43
C ALA A 57 10.42 -7.18 -4.46
N ASN A 58 11.10 -7.66 -3.44
CA ASN A 58 10.49 -8.46 -2.38
C ASN A 58 10.69 -7.77 -1.05
N ILE A 59 9.64 -7.79 -0.23
CA ILE A 59 9.70 -7.30 1.14
C ILE A 59 9.32 -8.45 2.06
N ARG A 60 10.22 -8.80 2.98
CA ARG A 60 9.90 -9.77 4.02
C ARG A 60 9.52 -8.99 5.27
N LEU A 61 8.31 -9.18 5.75
CA LEU A 61 7.81 -8.42 6.89
C LEU A 61 8.57 -8.75 8.16
N THR A 62 9.05 -7.70 8.82
CA THR A 62 9.65 -7.80 10.15
C THR A 62 8.61 -7.39 11.19
N ALA A 63 8.92 -7.62 12.46
CA ALA A 63 8.05 -7.16 13.55
C ALA A 63 7.86 -5.65 13.51
N ASN A 64 8.90 -4.90 13.15
CA ASN A 64 8.80 -3.45 13.01
C ASN A 64 7.87 -3.03 11.88
N ASP A 65 7.92 -3.75 10.76
CA ASP A 65 7.04 -3.47 9.63
C ASP A 65 5.58 -3.64 10.02
N ILE A 66 5.29 -4.70 10.77
CA ILE A 66 3.93 -4.98 11.23
C ILE A 66 3.42 -3.86 12.12
N GLU A 67 4.25 -3.40 13.05
CA GLU A 67 3.90 -2.29 13.92
C GLU A 67 3.60 -1.03 13.13
N THR A 68 4.44 -0.73 12.14
CA THR A 68 4.26 0.43 11.28
C THR A 68 2.94 0.36 10.52
N ILE A 69 2.63 -0.78 9.94
CA ILE A 69 1.39 -0.95 9.18
C ILE A 69 0.16 -0.81 10.08
N ARG A 70 0.22 -1.37 11.29
CA ARG A 70 -0.88 -1.23 12.24
C ARG A 70 -1.12 0.21 12.64
N MET A 71 -0.06 0.99 12.80
CA MET A 71 -0.18 2.40 13.11
C MET A 71 -0.82 3.18 11.96
N LEU A 72 -0.49 2.84 10.72
CA LEU A 72 -1.04 3.50 9.54
C LEU A 72 -2.49 3.14 9.28
N SER A 73 -2.94 2.00 9.75
CA SER A 73 -4.27 1.49 9.42
C SER A 73 -5.31 1.75 10.49
N LYS A 74 -4.99 2.57 11.47
CA LYS A 74 -5.97 2.98 12.48
C LYS A 74 -6.95 4.00 11.93
#